data_4f64c0294eb0f013f8fe66ab136e739d
#
_entry.id   4f64c0294eb0f013f8fe66ab136e739d
#
_cell.length_a   1.000
_cell.length_b   1.000
_cell.length_c   1.000
_cell.angle_alpha   90.00
_cell.angle_beta   90.00
_cell.angle_gamma   90.00
#
_symmetry.space_group_name_H-M   'P 1'
#
loop_
_entity.id
_entity.type
_entity.pdbx_description
1 polymer ?
#
loop_
_entity_poly.entity_id
_entity_poly.type
_entity_poly.pdbx_seq_one_letter_code
_entity_poly.pdbx_strand_id
1 'polypeptide(L)'
;ALSSAASDVYKRQPQYSGVEDGSSVTTMPYVGMDITDAKAVRETILSVKPDVVVHCAAWTAVDLAEDEDKKEKVYAINAKGTQNIADVCKELDCKVIYISTDYVFNGQGTEPWQPDCKDYQPLNVYGKTKLEGELAISNTVSKYFIVRIAWVFGLNGKNFIKTMLSVGKTHDEVRVVNDQIGTPTYTYDLSRLLVDMAETDKYGYYHATNEGGYISWYDFTCEIYKQAGLSTKVTPVTTAEYGVSKAARPFNSRLDKSKLTENGFRPLPTWQDALSRYLKEIEY
;
A
#
# COMPACT_ATOMS: atom_id res chain seq x y z
N ALA A 1 9.89 -0.94 10.43
CA ALA A 1 8.49 -0.62 10.76
C ALA A 1 7.74 -0.26 9.50
N LEU A 2 6.69 -1.02 9.18
CA LEU A 2 5.77 -0.70 8.09
C LEU A 2 4.84 0.42 8.56
N SER A 3 5.12 1.64 8.16
CA SER A 3 4.21 2.75 8.39
C SER A 3 3.12 2.73 7.32
N SER A 4 1.87 2.53 7.74
CA SER A 4 0.70 2.59 6.86
C SER A 4 0.27 4.01 6.49
N ALA A 5 0.93 5.04 7.03
CA ALA A 5 0.60 6.43 6.79
C ALA A 5 1.63 7.10 5.86
N ALA A 6 1.85 6.49 4.71
CA ALA A 6 2.88 6.92 3.78
C ALA A 6 2.78 8.39 3.32
N SER A 7 1.59 8.98 3.26
CA SER A 7 1.43 10.39 2.88
C SER A 7 1.89 11.38 3.95
N ASP A 8 1.85 10.99 5.23
CA ASP A 8 2.27 11.84 6.34
C ASP A 8 3.73 11.62 6.74
N VAL A 9 4.28 10.43 6.50
CA VAL A 9 5.69 10.08 6.78
C VAL A 9 6.63 11.04 6.10
N TYR A 10 6.38 11.36 4.86
CA TYR A 10 7.18 12.29 4.08
C TYR A 10 7.25 13.70 4.69
N LYS A 11 6.14 14.20 5.22
CA LYS A 11 6.06 15.57 5.75
C LYS A 11 6.57 15.71 7.19
N ARG A 12 6.63 14.61 7.93
CA ARG A 12 6.76 14.62 9.39
C ARG A 12 7.63 13.49 9.93
N GLN A 13 8.64 13.05 9.22
CA GLN A 13 9.43 11.91 9.69
C GLN A 13 9.91 12.01 11.14
N PRO A 14 10.41 13.14 11.64
CA PRO A 14 10.74 13.29 13.06
C PRO A 14 9.54 13.29 14.01
N GLN A 15 8.34 13.59 13.51
CA GLN A 15 7.11 13.75 14.32
C GLN A 15 6.11 12.62 14.10
N TYR A 16 6.43 11.68 13.22
CA TYR A 16 5.47 10.70 12.73
C TYR A 16 5.00 9.72 13.79
N SER A 17 5.86 9.35 14.68
CA SER A 17 5.58 8.34 15.72
C SER A 17 4.70 8.84 16.87
N GLY A 18 4.36 10.12 16.90
CA GLY A 18 3.79 10.75 18.09
C GLY A 18 4.80 10.89 19.23
N VAL A 19 6.03 10.42 19.00
CA VAL A 19 7.21 10.61 19.85
C VAL A 19 8.30 11.16 18.95
N GLU A 20 8.99 12.18 19.40
CA GLU A 20 9.96 12.91 18.59
C GLU A 20 11.06 12.02 17.99
N ASP A 21 11.45 10.97 18.68
CA ASP A 21 12.49 10.03 18.29
C ASP A 21 11.98 8.70 17.71
N GLY A 22 10.66 8.51 17.60
CA GLY A 22 10.07 7.26 17.13
C GLY A 22 10.14 6.09 18.10
N SER A 23 10.68 6.28 19.29
CA SER A 23 10.95 5.18 20.25
C SER A 23 9.69 4.48 20.77
N SER A 24 8.56 5.16 20.78
CA SER A 24 7.27 4.56 21.20
C SER A 24 6.67 3.59 20.17
N VAL A 25 7.10 3.66 18.90
CA VAL A 25 6.61 2.81 17.82
C VAL A 25 7.48 1.57 17.66
N THR A 26 8.78 1.72 17.94
CA THR A 26 9.77 0.65 17.81
C THR A 26 10.94 0.89 18.75
N THR A 27 11.56 -0.17 19.22
CA THR A 27 12.81 -0.11 19.98
C THR A 27 14.04 0.13 19.09
N MET A 28 13.85 0.21 17.77
CA MET A 28 14.93 0.41 16.81
C MET A 28 15.33 1.88 16.71
N PRO A 29 16.60 2.18 16.42
CA PRO A 29 17.06 3.54 16.17
C PRO A 29 16.26 4.20 15.05
N TYR A 30 15.93 5.46 15.23
CA TYR A 30 15.22 6.27 14.25
C TYR A 30 16.13 7.35 13.69
N VAL A 31 16.18 7.46 12.36
CA VAL A 31 16.91 8.51 11.64
C VAL A 31 15.96 9.16 10.64
N GLY A 32 15.77 10.48 10.74
CA GLY A 32 15.01 11.25 9.78
C GLY A 32 15.72 11.31 8.42
N MET A 33 15.00 11.01 7.34
CA MET A 33 15.54 11.05 5.99
C MET A 33 14.47 11.51 5.01
N ASP A 34 14.73 12.58 4.26
CA ASP A 34 13.89 12.97 3.13
C ASP A 34 14.36 12.21 1.88
N ILE A 35 13.51 11.31 1.37
CA ILE A 35 13.85 10.51 0.19
C ILE A 35 14.01 11.32 -1.09
N THR A 36 13.49 12.56 -1.14
CA THR A 36 13.64 13.46 -2.29
C THR A 36 15.01 14.16 -2.33
N ASP A 37 15.74 14.16 -1.21
CA ASP A 37 17.12 14.63 -1.14
C ASP A 37 18.10 13.47 -1.36
N ALA A 38 18.65 13.37 -2.56
CA ALA A 38 19.57 12.32 -2.97
C ALA A 38 20.82 12.25 -2.06
N LYS A 39 21.30 13.40 -1.56
CA LYS A 39 22.46 13.45 -0.68
C LYS A 39 22.11 12.88 0.70
N ALA A 40 20.99 13.29 1.28
CA ALA A 40 20.52 12.77 2.57
C ALA A 40 20.26 11.26 2.51
N VAL A 41 19.64 10.76 1.43
CA VAL A 41 19.45 9.32 1.18
C VAL A 41 20.77 8.59 1.15
N ARG A 42 21.72 9.10 0.37
CA ARG A 42 23.04 8.48 0.24
C ARG A 42 23.77 8.42 1.58
N GLU A 43 23.89 9.55 2.27
CA GLU A 43 24.61 9.65 3.55
C GLU A 43 23.98 8.71 4.60
N THR A 44 22.65 8.71 4.69
CA THR A 44 21.94 7.88 5.68
C THR A 44 22.10 6.39 5.38
N ILE A 45 21.82 5.94 4.17
CA ILE A 45 21.88 4.51 3.82
C ILE A 45 23.32 3.99 3.91
N LEU A 46 24.31 4.77 3.45
CA LEU A 46 25.72 4.39 3.56
C LEU A 46 26.23 4.34 5.01
N SER A 47 25.67 5.17 5.90
CA SER A 47 26.04 5.11 7.33
C SER A 47 25.45 3.89 8.03
N VAL A 48 24.23 3.48 7.67
CA VAL A 48 23.55 2.30 8.23
C VAL A 48 24.08 0.99 7.65
N LYS A 49 24.44 0.99 6.35
CA LYS A 49 24.87 -0.19 5.58
C LYS A 49 23.90 -1.38 5.72
N PRO A 50 22.62 -1.22 5.38
CA PRO A 50 21.65 -2.28 5.56
C PRO A 50 21.88 -3.42 4.56
N ASP A 51 21.55 -4.65 4.95
CA ASP A 51 21.46 -5.80 4.05
C ASP A 51 20.17 -5.74 3.20
N VAL A 52 19.13 -5.16 3.77
CA VAL A 52 17.80 -5.03 3.14
C VAL A 52 17.21 -3.67 3.40
N VAL A 53 16.69 -3.03 2.36
CA VAL A 53 15.87 -1.81 2.46
C VAL A 53 14.41 -2.15 2.14
N VAL A 54 13.51 -1.97 3.11
CA VAL A 54 12.06 -2.06 2.89
C VAL A 54 11.52 -0.66 2.63
N HIS A 55 11.25 -0.35 1.37
CA HIS A 55 10.82 0.97 0.93
C HIS A 55 9.29 1.10 0.94
N CYS A 56 8.75 1.69 2.01
CA CYS A 56 7.33 1.93 2.21
C CYS A 56 6.92 3.39 2.00
N ALA A 57 7.86 4.33 1.90
CA ALA A 57 7.56 5.73 1.75
C ALA A 57 6.93 6.02 0.38
N ALA A 58 5.78 6.69 0.37
CA ALA A 58 5.09 7.10 -0.86
C ALA A 58 4.08 8.21 -0.58
N TRP A 59 3.77 8.99 -1.59
CA TRP A 59 2.56 9.80 -1.63
C TRP A 59 1.38 8.89 -1.98
N THR A 60 0.39 8.75 -1.09
CA THR A 60 -0.75 7.84 -1.23
C THR A 60 -2.11 8.54 -1.30
N ALA A 61 -2.15 9.87 -1.18
CA ALA A 61 -3.37 10.65 -1.32
C ALA A 61 -3.75 10.78 -2.81
N VAL A 62 -4.44 9.76 -3.32
CA VAL A 62 -4.71 9.53 -4.75
C VAL A 62 -5.42 10.73 -5.41
N ASP A 63 -6.49 11.25 -4.78
CA ASP A 63 -7.23 12.40 -5.33
C ASP A 63 -6.42 13.71 -5.30
N LEU A 64 -5.63 13.94 -4.23
CA LEU A 64 -4.76 15.10 -4.14
C LEU A 64 -3.58 15.04 -5.12
N ALA A 65 -3.20 13.85 -5.57
CA ALA A 65 -2.16 13.69 -6.59
C ALA A 65 -2.55 14.27 -7.94
N GLU A 66 -3.87 14.43 -8.21
CA GLU A 66 -4.38 15.06 -9.43
C GLU A 66 -4.33 16.60 -9.40
N ASP A 67 -4.04 17.22 -8.23
CA ASP A 67 -3.87 18.68 -8.14
C ASP A 67 -2.62 19.13 -8.89
N GLU A 68 -2.74 20.12 -9.78
CA GLU A 68 -1.62 20.58 -10.61
C GLU A 68 -0.41 21.01 -9.77
N ASP A 69 -0.66 21.68 -8.64
CA ASP A 69 0.38 22.12 -7.72
C ASP A 69 1.01 20.98 -6.87
N LYS A 70 0.49 19.76 -6.96
CA LYS A 70 0.98 18.59 -6.23
C LYS A 70 1.73 17.60 -7.13
N LYS A 71 1.46 17.56 -8.43
CA LYS A 71 2.02 16.56 -9.36
C LYS A 71 3.53 16.45 -9.29
N GLU A 72 4.23 17.57 -9.30
CA GLU A 72 5.69 17.59 -9.20
C GLU A 72 6.17 16.94 -7.89
N LYS A 73 5.50 17.23 -6.79
CA LYS A 73 5.82 16.66 -5.47
C LYS A 73 5.53 15.17 -5.39
N VAL A 74 4.41 14.73 -5.96
CA VAL A 74 4.06 13.29 -6.05
C VAL A 74 5.13 12.54 -6.84
N TYR A 75 5.55 13.11 -7.98
CA TYR A 75 6.62 12.55 -8.79
C TYR A 75 7.97 12.52 -8.04
N ALA A 76 8.31 13.62 -7.37
CA ALA A 76 9.54 13.69 -6.58
C ALA A 76 9.60 12.61 -5.49
N ILE A 77 8.48 12.30 -4.84
CA ILE A 77 8.41 11.29 -3.79
C ILE A 77 8.39 9.87 -4.39
N ASN A 78 7.40 9.57 -5.26
CA ASN A 78 7.13 8.20 -5.68
C ASN A 78 8.13 7.67 -6.72
N ALA A 79 8.64 8.55 -7.59
CA ALA A 79 9.56 8.18 -8.66
C ALA A 79 11.02 8.54 -8.32
N LYS A 80 11.34 9.83 -8.18
CA LYS A 80 12.72 10.28 -7.92
C LYS A 80 13.26 9.80 -6.59
N GLY A 81 12.45 9.89 -5.52
CA GLY A 81 12.84 9.41 -4.19
C GLY A 81 13.11 7.91 -4.18
N THR A 82 12.31 7.14 -4.93
CA THR A 82 12.55 5.71 -5.13
C THR A 82 13.84 5.46 -5.93
N GLN A 83 14.13 6.26 -6.97
CA GLN A 83 15.39 6.17 -7.72
C GLN A 83 16.60 6.47 -6.82
N ASN A 84 16.52 7.50 -5.98
CA ASN A 84 17.60 7.83 -5.04
C ASN A 84 17.95 6.63 -4.12
N ILE A 85 16.93 5.93 -3.62
CA ILE A 85 17.11 4.71 -2.81
C ILE A 85 17.72 3.59 -3.66
N ALA A 86 17.20 3.37 -4.88
CA ALA A 86 17.69 2.32 -5.77
C ALA A 86 19.18 2.49 -6.10
N ASP A 87 19.62 3.71 -6.39
CA ASP A 87 21.01 4.01 -6.72
C ASP A 87 21.98 3.63 -5.60
N VAL A 88 21.63 3.96 -4.35
CA VAL A 88 22.48 3.64 -3.19
C VAL A 88 22.42 2.15 -2.87
N CYS A 89 21.25 1.52 -3.02
CA CYS A 89 21.12 0.08 -2.82
C CYS A 89 21.92 -0.72 -3.85
N LYS A 90 21.98 -0.26 -5.09
CA LYS A 90 22.86 -0.83 -6.12
C LYS A 90 24.34 -0.74 -5.73
N GLU A 91 24.77 0.42 -5.23
CA GLU A 91 26.16 0.62 -4.79
C GLU A 91 26.55 -0.30 -3.65
N LEU A 92 25.63 -0.52 -2.69
CA LEU A 92 25.84 -1.42 -1.55
C LEU A 92 25.59 -2.89 -1.89
N ASP A 93 25.08 -3.20 -3.09
CA ASP A 93 24.60 -4.54 -3.45
C ASP A 93 23.55 -5.10 -2.46
N CYS A 94 22.80 -4.21 -1.80
CA CYS A 94 21.78 -4.61 -0.84
C CYS A 94 20.42 -4.91 -1.51
N LYS A 95 19.60 -5.70 -0.82
CA LYS A 95 18.26 -6.10 -1.26
C LYS A 95 17.26 -4.96 -1.08
N VAL A 96 16.33 -4.81 -2.03
CA VAL A 96 15.22 -3.85 -1.92
C VAL A 96 13.89 -4.55 -1.97
N ILE A 97 13.02 -4.26 -1.01
CA ILE A 97 11.60 -4.64 -1.02
C ILE A 97 10.79 -3.35 -1.21
N TYR A 98 10.16 -3.19 -2.36
CA TYR A 98 9.37 -2.01 -2.71
C TYR A 98 7.88 -2.30 -2.66
N ILE A 99 7.13 -1.51 -1.88
CA ILE A 99 5.68 -1.61 -1.81
C ILE A 99 5.06 -0.82 -2.95
N SER A 100 4.37 -1.52 -3.84
CA SER A 100 3.66 -0.95 -4.98
C SER A 100 2.14 -1.17 -4.87
N THR A 101 1.41 -0.99 -5.96
CA THR A 101 -0.04 -0.93 -5.98
C THR A 101 -0.62 -1.58 -7.24
N ASP A 102 -1.87 -2.02 -7.16
CA ASP A 102 -2.72 -2.41 -8.29
C ASP A 102 -2.95 -1.27 -9.30
N TYR A 103 -2.80 -0.01 -8.90
CA TYR A 103 -3.00 1.17 -9.75
C TYR A 103 -1.99 1.32 -10.90
N VAL A 104 -1.01 0.44 -11.00
CA VAL A 104 -0.11 0.36 -12.17
C VAL A 104 -0.80 -0.21 -13.41
N PHE A 105 -1.95 -0.86 -13.24
CA PHE A 105 -2.76 -1.44 -14.30
C PHE A 105 -3.93 -0.51 -14.70
N ASN A 106 -4.58 -0.80 -15.84
CA ASN A 106 -5.72 -0.03 -16.34
C ASN A 106 -7.04 -0.30 -15.61
N GLY A 107 -7.08 -1.29 -14.72
CA GLY A 107 -8.26 -1.63 -13.93
C GLY A 107 -9.45 -2.16 -14.72
N GLN A 108 -9.25 -2.61 -15.97
CA GLN A 108 -10.30 -3.16 -16.82
C GLN A 108 -10.36 -4.69 -16.75
N GLY A 109 -11.45 -5.26 -17.24
CA GLY A 109 -11.64 -6.71 -17.28
C GLY A 109 -12.09 -7.28 -15.92
N THR A 110 -12.09 -8.61 -15.83
CA THR A 110 -12.57 -9.36 -14.65
C THR A 110 -11.56 -10.38 -14.15
N GLU A 111 -10.56 -10.67 -14.97
CA GLU A 111 -9.50 -11.62 -14.60
C GLU A 111 -8.49 -10.98 -13.64
N PRO A 112 -7.95 -11.75 -12.68
CA PRO A 112 -6.90 -11.25 -11.81
C PRO A 112 -5.61 -10.92 -12.57
N TRP A 113 -5.03 -9.76 -12.28
CA TRP A 113 -3.73 -9.38 -12.80
C TRP A 113 -2.66 -10.34 -12.33
N GLN A 114 -1.80 -10.78 -13.27
CA GLN A 114 -0.67 -11.64 -12.95
C GLN A 114 0.53 -10.82 -12.45
N PRO A 115 1.35 -11.33 -11.49
CA PRO A 115 2.49 -10.57 -10.97
C PRO A 115 3.50 -10.14 -12.04
N ASP A 116 3.73 -10.99 -13.04
CA ASP A 116 4.69 -10.73 -14.12
C ASP A 116 4.08 -10.01 -15.33
N CYS A 117 2.79 -9.63 -15.26
CA CYS A 117 2.14 -8.83 -16.28
C CYS A 117 2.79 -7.44 -16.37
N LYS A 118 3.12 -7.04 -17.61
CA LYS A 118 3.74 -5.74 -17.95
C LYS A 118 2.83 -4.85 -18.79
N ASP A 119 1.55 -5.20 -18.90
CA ASP A 119 0.56 -4.36 -19.58
C ASP A 119 0.13 -3.21 -18.64
N TYR A 120 1.07 -2.28 -18.46
CA TYR A 120 0.91 -1.15 -17.57
C TYR A 120 0.14 -0.03 -18.26
N GLN A 121 -0.97 0.39 -17.68
CA GLN A 121 -1.78 1.51 -18.17
C GLN A 121 -2.41 2.27 -16.98
N PRO A 122 -1.61 2.90 -16.12
CA PRO A 122 -2.12 3.57 -14.92
C PRO A 122 -3.08 4.70 -15.27
N LEU A 123 -4.21 4.77 -14.57
CA LEU A 123 -5.32 5.68 -14.87
C LEU A 123 -5.11 7.09 -14.28
N ASN A 124 -4.21 7.26 -13.32
CA ASN A 124 -4.06 8.48 -12.54
C ASN A 124 -2.60 8.77 -12.20
N VAL A 125 -2.30 9.96 -11.69
CA VAL A 125 -0.95 10.41 -11.34
C VAL A 125 -0.31 9.52 -10.28
N TYR A 126 -1.08 9.08 -9.28
CA TYR A 126 -0.58 8.16 -8.27
C TYR A 126 -0.07 6.85 -8.90
N GLY A 127 -0.89 6.19 -9.70
CA GLY A 127 -0.52 4.95 -10.39
C GLY A 127 0.70 5.12 -11.30
N LYS A 128 0.75 6.22 -12.09
CA LYS A 128 1.89 6.55 -12.96
C LYS A 128 3.19 6.66 -12.18
N THR A 129 3.18 7.45 -11.11
CA THR A 129 4.40 7.70 -10.32
C THR A 129 4.84 6.48 -9.51
N LYS A 130 3.89 5.62 -9.08
CA LYS A 130 4.21 4.33 -8.45
C LYS A 130 4.82 3.35 -9.46
N LEU A 131 4.33 3.31 -10.69
CA LEU A 131 4.93 2.51 -11.77
C LEU A 131 6.35 2.98 -12.09
N GLU A 132 6.59 4.28 -12.16
CA GLU A 132 7.95 4.81 -12.36
C GLU A 132 8.89 4.38 -11.22
N GLY A 133 8.39 4.31 -9.99
CA GLY A 133 9.13 3.73 -8.86
C GLY A 133 9.44 2.25 -9.04
N GLU A 134 8.50 1.43 -9.53
CA GLU A 134 8.77 0.01 -9.87
C GLU A 134 9.90 -0.10 -10.91
N LEU A 135 9.82 0.72 -11.98
CA LEU A 135 10.82 0.73 -13.04
C LEU A 135 12.18 1.23 -12.55
N ALA A 136 12.20 2.23 -11.66
CA ALA A 136 13.43 2.70 -11.02
C ALA A 136 14.12 1.55 -10.25
N ILE A 137 13.39 0.77 -9.47
CA ILE A 137 13.93 -0.38 -8.75
C ILE A 137 14.39 -1.47 -9.72
N SER A 138 13.50 -1.95 -10.61
CA SER A 138 13.79 -3.12 -11.46
C SER A 138 14.87 -2.89 -12.51
N ASN A 139 15.08 -1.64 -12.95
CA ASN A 139 16.14 -1.29 -13.88
C ASN A 139 17.49 -1.01 -13.21
N THR A 140 17.50 -0.79 -11.89
CA THR A 140 18.70 -0.36 -11.16
C THR A 140 19.27 -1.45 -10.26
N VAL A 141 18.40 -2.18 -9.54
CA VAL A 141 18.77 -3.15 -8.53
C VAL A 141 18.51 -4.57 -9.04
N SER A 142 19.45 -5.49 -8.85
CA SER A 142 19.28 -6.90 -9.23
C SER A 142 18.55 -7.73 -8.14
N LYS A 143 18.70 -7.34 -6.87
CA LYS A 143 18.15 -8.02 -5.69
C LYS A 143 16.89 -7.31 -5.21
N TYR A 144 15.76 -7.51 -5.89
CA TYR A 144 14.54 -6.78 -5.55
C TYR A 144 13.28 -7.65 -5.43
N PHE A 145 12.40 -7.23 -4.55
CA PHE A 145 11.00 -7.63 -4.51
C PHE A 145 10.14 -6.38 -4.77
N ILE A 146 9.27 -6.43 -5.77
CA ILE A 146 8.22 -5.44 -6.00
C ILE A 146 6.91 -6.09 -5.58
N VAL A 147 6.33 -5.60 -4.50
CA VAL A 147 5.15 -6.19 -3.87
C VAL A 147 3.96 -5.27 -4.10
N ARG A 148 3.07 -5.64 -5.02
CA ARG A 148 1.84 -4.90 -5.29
C ARG A 148 0.75 -5.34 -4.33
N ILE A 149 0.10 -4.36 -3.74
CA ILE A 149 -0.97 -4.51 -2.77
C ILE A 149 -2.16 -3.66 -3.17
N ALA A 150 -3.32 -3.92 -2.57
CA ALA A 150 -4.54 -3.14 -2.77
C ALA A 150 -5.27 -2.94 -1.44
N TRP A 151 -6.06 -1.88 -1.30
CA TRP A 151 -7.01 -1.64 -0.21
C TRP A 151 -6.40 -1.79 1.18
N VAL A 152 -5.30 -1.09 1.42
CA VAL A 152 -4.48 -1.23 2.63
C VAL A 152 -5.20 -0.68 3.85
N PHE A 153 -5.15 -1.43 4.95
CA PHE A 153 -5.58 -0.99 6.26
C PHE A 153 -4.60 -1.44 7.36
N GLY A 154 -4.59 -0.71 8.45
CA GLY A 154 -3.72 -0.98 9.60
C GLY A 154 -3.98 0.00 10.74
N LEU A 155 -3.29 -0.21 11.87
CA LEU A 155 -3.51 0.51 13.10
C LEU A 155 -3.32 2.03 12.92
N ASN A 156 -2.25 2.42 12.25
CA ASN A 156 -1.87 3.82 12.09
C ASN A 156 -2.54 4.48 10.89
N GLY A 157 -2.80 5.78 10.99
CA GLY A 157 -3.36 6.59 9.92
C GLY A 157 -4.85 6.38 9.66
N LYS A 158 -5.35 7.05 8.63
CA LYS A 158 -6.73 6.92 8.14
C LYS A 158 -6.83 5.74 7.19
N ASN A 159 -7.92 5.01 7.24
CA ASN A 159 -8.24 3.95 6.30
C ASN A 159 -9.75 3.79 6.11
N PHE A 160 -10.15 2.99 5.13
CA PHE A 160 -11.54 2.78 4.78
C PHE A 160 -12.37 2.24 5.97
N ILE A 161 -11.85 1.27 6.72
CA ILE A 161 -12.56 0.65 7.84
C ILE A 161 -12.89 1.71 8.91
N LYS A 162 -11.89 2.50 9.34
CA LYS A 162 -12.11 3.58 10.31
C LYS A 162 -13.14 4.59 9.83
N THR A 163 -13.14 4.91 8.54
CA THR A 163 -14.13 5.81 7.93
C THR A 163 -15.52 5.20 8.00
N MET A 164 -15.69 3.94 7.58
CA MET A 164 -16.99 3.26 7.62
C MET A 164 -17.52 3.11 9.04
N LEU A 165 -16.68 2.76 10.01
CA LEU A 165 -17.06 2.69 11.42
C LEU A 165 -17.55 4.05 11.95
N SER A 166 -16.90 5.14 11.57
CA SER A 166 -17.31 6.49 11.96
C SER A 166 -18.67 6.87 11.33
N VAL A 167 -18.83 6.62 10.04
CA VAL A 167 -20.07 6.90 9.30
C VAL A 167 -21.22 6.03 9.84
N GLY A 168 -20.96 4.74 10.07
CA GLY A 168 -21.96 3.80 10.57
C GLY A 168 -22.52 4.13 11.96
N LYS A 169 -21.77 4.89 12.77
CA LYS A 169 -22.26 5.37 14.08
C LYS A 169 -23.18 6.59 13.99
N THR A 170 -23.16 7.31 12.90
CA THR A 170 -23.79 8.63 12.77
C THR A 170 -24.88 8.70 11.69
N HIS A 171 -25.03 7.67 10.88
CA HIS A 171 -25.98 7.63 9.77
C HIS A 171 -26.78 6.33 9.79
N ASP A 172 -28.05 6.40 9.42
CA ASP A 172 -28.91 5.23 9.28
C ASP A 172 -28.68 4.46 7.98
N GLU A 173 -28.11 5.12 6.98
CA GLU A 173 -27.83 4.55 5.67
C GLU A 173 -26.54 5.12 5.09
N VAL A 174 -25.78 4.27 4.38
CA VAL A 174 -24.58 4.65 3.61
C VAL A 174 -24.64 4.04 2.22
N ARG A 175 -24.26 4.83 1.20
CA ARG A 175 -24.14 4.37 -0.19
C ARG A 175 -22.69 3.98 -0.46
N VAL A 176 -22.45 2.76 -0.96
CA VAL A 176 -21.10 2.24 -1.19
C VAL A 176 -20.98 1.59 -2.55
N VAL A 177 -19.87 1.86 -3.23
CA VAL A 177 -19.57 1.36 -4.57
C VAL A 177 -19.47 -0.17 -4.59
N ASN A 178 -20.14 -0.80 -5.56
CA ASN A 178 -20.19 -2.26 -5.70
C ASN A 178 -19.59 -2.79 -7.02
N ASP A 179 -19.10 -1.92 -7.90
CA ASP A 179 -18.51 -2.27 -9.19
C ASP A 179 -16.97 -2.12 -9.26
N GLN A 180 -16.34 -1.79 -8.14
CA GLN A 180 -14.89 -1.85 -7.96
C GLN A 180 -14.56 -3.07 -7.12
N ILE A 181 -13.80 -4.01 -7.71
CA ILE A 181 -13.56 -5.33 -7.12
C ILE A 181 -12.07 -5.54 -6.85
N GLY A 182 -11.75 -5.93 -5.63
CA GLY A 182 -10.38 -6.17 -5.18
C GLY A 182 -10.33 -7.05 -3.93
N THR A 183 -9.22 -6.99 -3.20
CA THR A 183 -9.07 -7.66 -1.90
C THR A 183 -8.32 -6.76 -0.93
N PRO A 184 -8.79 -6.62 0.32
CA PRO A 184 -8.08 -5.83 1.34
C PRO A 184 -6.71 -6.41 1.70
N THR A 185 -5.82 -5.52 2.18
CA THR A 185 -4.49 -5.90 2.68
C THR A 185 -4.29 -5.35 4.08
N TYR A 186 -4.15 -6.23 5.06
CA TYR A 186 -3.81 -5.87 6.44
C TYR A 186 -2.30 -5.73 6.59
N THR A 187 -1.84 -4.56 7.02
CA THR A 187 -0.40 -4.26 7.14
C THR A 187 0.34 -5.19 8.08
N TYR A 188 -0.30 -5.68 9.13
CA TYR A 188 0.29 -6.66 10.06
C TYR A 188 0.61 -7.98 9.37
N ASP A 189 -0.30 -8.51 8.55
CA ASP A 189 -0.07 -9.74 7.79
C ASP A 189 0.98 -9.53 6.71
N LEU A 190 0.91 -8.41 6.00
CA LEU A 190 1.89 -8.03 4.99
C LEU A 190 3.31 -7.95 5.60
N SER A 191 3.46 -7.37 6.80
CA SER A 191 4.78 -7.21 7.43
C SER A 191 5.50 -8.54 7.63
N ARG A 192 4.78 -9.60 7.99
CA ARG A 192 5.33 -10.95 8.14
C ARG A 192 5.87 -11.48 6.82
N LEU A 193 5.08 -11.34 5.73
CA LEU A 193 5.53 -11.74 4.41
C LEU A 193 6.79 -10.98 3.97
N LEU A 194 6.87 -9.68 4.25
CA LEU A 194 8.05 -8.89 3.88
C LEU A 194 9.31 -9.35 4.64
N VAL A 195 9.17 -9.79 5.90
CA VAL A 195 10.28 -10.41 6.66
C VAL A 195 10.68 -11.72 6.01
N ASP A 196 9.71 -12.60 5.69
CA ASP A 196 10.00 -13.86 5.00
C ASP A 196 10.71 -13.61 3.65
N MET A 197 10.28 -12.59 2.87
CA MET A 197 10.94 -12.20 1.63
C MET A 197 12.37 -11.70 1.86
N ALA A 198 12.60 -10.91 2.92
CA ALA A 198 13.92 -10.39 3.25
C ALA A 198 14.95 -11.50 3.49
N GLU A 199 14.52 -12.65 4.01
CA GLU A 199 15.36 -13.81 4.32
C GLU A 199 15.62 -14.72 3.10
N THR A 200 15.07 -14.41 1.91
CA THR A 200 15.21 -15.23 0.69
C THR A 200 15.80 -14.44 -0.47
N ASP A 201 16.20 -15.15 -1.52
CA ASP A 201 16.66 -14.58 -2.81
C ASP A 201 15.67 -14.86 -3.95
N LYS A 202 14.38 -15.05 -3.63
CA LYS A 202 13.31 -15.32 -4.59
C LYS A 202 12.77 -14.02 -5.20
N TYR A 203 13.68 -13.26 -5.79
CA TYR A 203 13.45 -11.92 -6.34
C TYR A 203 12.35 -11.86 -7.39
N GLY A 204 11.81 -10.66 -7.62
CA GLY A 204 10.87 -10.36 -8.69
C GLY A 204 9.60 -9.64 -8.23
N TYR A 205 8.59 -9.69 -9.09
CA TYR A 205 7.28 -9.08 -8.84
C TYR A 205 6.37 -10.07 -8.13
N TYR A 206 5.65 -9.57 -7.11
CA TYR A 206 4.68 -10.33 -6.33
C TYR A 206 3.41 -9.50 -6.10
N HIS A 207 2.30 -10.19 -5.94
CA HIS A 207 1.04 -9.62 -5.45
C HIS A 207 0.76 -10.16 -4.04
N ALA A 208 0.40 -9.28 -3.12
CA ALA A 208 0.25 -9.62 -1.71
C ALA A 208 -0.96 -8.91 -1.09
N THR A 209 -2.15 -9.47 -1.26
CA THR A 209 -3.36 -9.09 -0.52
C THR A 209 -3.77 -10.25 0.38
N ASN A 210 -4.65 -10.02 1.37
CA ASN A 210 -5.21 -11.11 2.16
C ASN A 210 -5.96 -12.11 1.27
N GLU A 211 -6.09 -13.35 1.70
CA GLU A 211 -6.91 -14.37 1.04
C GLU A 211 -8.40 -14.16 1.34
N GLY A 212 -9.29 -15.02 0.81
CA GLY A 212 -10.72 -14.96 1.07
C GLY A 212 -11.55 -14.42 -0.09
N GLY A 213 -10.97 -14.40 -1.29
CA GLY A 213 -11.63 -14.04 -2.54
C GLY A 213 -11.62 -12.55 -2.86
N TYR A 214 -12.28 -12.21 -3.96
CA TYR A 214 -12.41 -10.83 -4.46
C TYR A 214 -13.79 -10.30 -4.10
N ILE A 215 -13.84 -9.07 -3.59
CA ILE A 215 -15.04 -8.42 -3.06
C ILE A 215 -15.15 -6.99 -3.57
N SER A 216 -16.35 -6.41 -3.49
CA SER A 216 -16.57 -4.97 -3.69
C SER A 216 -16.34 -4.18 -2.40
N TRP A 217 -16.24 -2.85 -2.51
CA TRP A 217 -16.28 -1.98 -1.33
C TRP A 217 -17.60 -2.11 -0.56
N TYR A 218 -18.70 -2.38 -1.28
CA TYR A 218 -19.99 -2.68 -0.67
C TYR A 218 -19.94 -3.93 0.20
N ASP A 219 -19.44 -5.05 -0.34
CA ASP A 219 -19.31 -6.31 0.41
C ASP A 219 -18.40 -6.12 1.65
N PHE A 220 -17.30 -5.38 1.47
CA PHE A 220 -16.39 -5.09 2.57
C PHE A 220 -17.08 -4.28 3.67
N THR A 221 -17.88 -3.27 3.30
CA THR A 221 -18.65 -2.46 4.27
C THR A 221 -19.69 -3.29 5.01
N CYS A 222 -20.41 -4.17 4.31
CA CYS A 222 -21.36 -5.08 4.94
C CYS A 222 -20.70 -5.96 6.02
N GLU A 223 -19.53 -6.53 5.71
CA GLU A 223 -18.81 -7.36 6.69
C GLU A 223 -18.21 -6.53 7.83
N ILE A 224 -17.73 -5.30 7.56
CA ILE A 224 -17.28 -4.37 8.62
C ILE A 224 -18.42 -4.11 9.59
N TYR A 225 -19.60 -3.76 9.12
CA TYR A 225 -20.75 -3.45 9.98
C TYR A 225 -21.25 -4.68 10.73
N LYS A 226 -21.30 -5.83 10.08
CA LYS A 226 -21.66 -7.09 10.71
C LYS A 226 -20.72 -7.44 11.88
N GLN A 227 -19.39 -7.39 11.67
CA GLN A 227 -18.42 -7.71 12.72
C GLN A 227 -18.38 -6.65 13.83
N ALA A 228 -18.67 -5.39 13.49
CA ALA A 228 -18.72 -4.29 14.43
C ALA A 228 -20.07 -4.17 15.17
N GLY A 229 -21.07 -4.98 14.84
CA GLY A 229 -22.41 -4.92 15.45
C GLY A 229 -23.20 -3.65 15.09
N LEU A 230 -22.92 -3.04 13.94
CA LEU A 230 -23.64 -1.86 13.45
C LEU A 230 -24.85 -2.26 12.61
N SER A 231 -25.98 -1.57 12.81
CA SER A 231 -27.24 -1.81 12.08
C SER A 231 -27.48 -0.87 10.89
N THR A 232 -26.51 0.00 10.60
CA THR A 232 -26.59 0.97 9.49
C THR A 232 -26.79 0.25 8.17
N LYS A 233 -27.80 0.66 7.42
CA LYS A 233 -28.10 0.10 6.10
C LYS A 233 -26.99 0.44 5.11
N VAL A 234 -26.51 -0.55 4.37
CA VAL A 234 -25.57 -0.36 3.28
C VAL A 234 -26.30 -0.52 1.95
N THR A 235 -26.29 0.52 1.13
CA THR A 235 -26.95 0.51 -0.18
C THR A 235 -25.86 0.46 -1.28
N PRO A 236 -25.87 -0.59 -2.13
CA PRO A 236 -24.92 -0.69 -3.22
C PRO A 236 -25.23 0.35 -4.31
N VAL A 237 -24.18 0.95 -4.84
CA VAL A 237 -24.27 1.88 -5.97
C VAL A 237 -23.12 1.61 -6.94
N THR A 238 -23.29 1.96 -8.20
CA THR A 238 -22.20 1.96 -9.17
C THR A 238 -21.26 3.15 -8.93
N THR A 239 -20.04 3.08 -9.46
CA THR A 239 -19.12 4.23 -9.47
C THR A 239 -19.75 5.46 -10.12
N ALA A 240 -20.52 5.27 -11.19
CA ALA A 240 -21.22 6.35 -11.88
C ALA A 240 -22.31 7.01 -11.01
N GLU A 241 -23.06 6.22 -10.25
CA GLU A 241 -24.11 6.71 -9.32
C GLU A 241 -23.53 7.32 -8.05
N TYR A 242 -22.36 6.88 -7.62
CA TYR A 242 -21.67 7.45 -6.45
C TYR A 242 -21.22 8.88 -6.69
N GLY A 243 -20.82 9.18 -7.92
CA GLY A 243 -20.34 10.48 -8.34
C GLY A 243 -18.86 10.53 -8.65
N VAL A 244 -18.40 11.68 -9.10
CA VAL A 244 -17.05 11.87 -9.62
C VAL A 244 -16.05 11.94 -8.48
N SER A 245 -15.12 11.00 -8.44
CA SER A 245 -13.85 11.20 -7.72
C SER A 245 -12.86 11.91 -8.64
N LYS A 246 -11.95 12.69 -8.07
CA LYS A 246 -10.97 13.47 -8.84
C LYS A 246 -10.03 12.55 -9.63
N ALA A 247 -9.56 11.48 -9.00
CA ALA A 247 -8.77 10.45 -9.64
C ALA A 247 -9.65 9.30 -10.13
N ALA A 248 -9.42 8.83 -11.36
CA ALA A 248 -10.03 7.61 -11.86
C ALA A 248 -9.56 6.41 -11.04
N ARG A 249 -10.50 5.56 -10.61
CA ARG A 249 -10.21 4.34 -9.84
C ARG A 249 -10.40 3.10 -10.69
N PRO A 250 -9.58 2.06 -10.50
CA PRO A 250 -9.74 0.80 -11.22
C PRO A 250 -11.02 0.07 -10.81
N PHE A 251 -11.77 -0.44 -11.79
CA PHE A 251 -12.88 -1.38 -11.53
C PHE A 251 -12.35 -2.77 -11.17
N ASN A 252 -11.20 -3.15 -11.72
CA ASN A 252 -10.55 -4.42 -11.49
C ASN A 252 -9.21 -4.22 -10.73
N SER A 253 -9.26 -4.42 -9.43
CA SER A 253 -8.10 -4.48 -8.52
C SER A 253 -7.81 -5.90 -8.05
N ARG A 254 -8.26 -6.92 -8.80
CA ARG A 254 -7.97 -8.32 -8.50
C ARG A 254 -6.51 -8.61 -8.80
N LEU A 255 -5.80 -9.11 -7.81
CA LEU A 255 -4.39 -9.47 -7.91
C LEU A 255 -4.22 -10.97 -7.71
N ASP A 256 -3.66 -11.68 -8.69
CA ASP A 256 -3.29 -13.07 -8.54
C ASP A 256 -2.10 -13.21 -7.58
N LYS A 257 -2.19 -14.13 -6.63
CA LYS A 257 -1.21 -14.35 -5.56
C LYS A 257 -0.54 -15.73 -5.63
N SER A 258 -0.84 -16.53 -6.64
CA SER A 258 -0.33 -17.91 -6.79
C SER A 258 1.19 -17.98 -6.69
N LYS A 259 1.88 -16.97 -7.23
CA LYS A 259 3.34 -16.87 -7.20
C LYS A 259 3.93 -16.86 -5.77
N LEU A 260 3.18 -16.45 -4.75
CA LEU A 260 3.63 -16.57 -3.36
C LEU A 260 3.82 -18.03 -2.98
N THR A 261 2.79 -18.86 -3.18
CA THR A 261 2.85 -20.30 -2.85
C THR A 261 3.81 -21.07 -3.74
N GLU A 262 3.86 -20.76 -5.03
CA GLU A 262 4.81 -21.36 -5.99
C GLU A 262 6.27 -21.14 -5.57
N ASN A 263 6.54 -20.01 -4.91
CA ASN A 263 7.85 -19.71 -4.35
C ASN A 263 7.99 -20.10 -2.87
N GLY A 264 7.02 -20.81 -2.30
CA GLY A 264 7.07 -21.32 -0.94
C GLY A 264 6.85 -20.27 0.14
N PHE A 265 6.31 -19.11 -0.21
CA PHE A 265 5.84 -18.14 0.78
C PHE A 265 4.46 -18.55 1.30
N ARG A 266 4.22 -18.30 2.57
CA ARG A 266 2.91 -18.56 3.17
C ARG A 266 1.94 -17.45 2.74
N PRO A 267 0.75 -17.79 2.21
CA PRO A 267 -0.29 -16.81 1.93
C PRO A 267 -0.70 -16.01 3.17
N LEU A 268 -1.17 -14.79 2.96
CA LEU A 268 -1.77 -14.01 4.03
C LEU A 268 -3.08 -14.68 4.49
N PRO A 269 -3.49 -14.55 5.75
CA PRO A 269 -4.80 -14.99 6.23
C PRO A 269 -5.95 -14.40 5.41
N THR A 270 -7.17 -14.92 5.61
CA THR A 270 -8.35 -14.34 4.93
C THR A 270 -8.61 -12.91 5.40
N TRP A 271 -9.16 -12.08 4.51
CA TRP A 271 -9.48 -10.70 4.84
C TRP A 271 -10.55 -10.59 5.96
N GLN A 272 -11.43 -11.59 6.09
CA GLN A 272 -12.42 -11.65 7.17
C GLN A 272 -11.73 -11.84 8.54
N ASP A 273 -10.75 -12.74 8.61
CA ASP A 273 -9.95 -12.94 9.81
C ASP A 273 -9.10 -11.70 10.12
N ALA A 274 -8.46 -11.13 9.09
CA ALA A 274 -7.69 -9.89 9.21
C ALA A 274 -8.54 -8.73 9.77
N LEU A 275 -9.78 -8.57 9.26
CA LEU A 275 -10.74 -7.59 9.77
C LEU A 275 -11.08 -7.84 11.24
N SER A 276 -11.36 -9.10 11.60
CA SER A 276 -11.68 -9.45 13.00
C SER A 276 -10.53 -9.12 13.96
N ARG A 277 -9.29 -9.43 13.58
CA ARG A 277 -8.11 -9.08 14.38
C ARG A 277 -7.90 -7.57 14.47
N TYR A 278 -8.10 -6.88 13.35
CA TYR A 278 -7.97 -5.43 13.29
C TYR A 278 -9.00 -4.70 14.16
N LEU A 279 -10.27 -5.13 14.13
CA LEU A 279 -11.31 -4.53 14.98
C LEU A 279 -10.97 -4.67 16.47
N LYS A 280 -10.44 -5.82 16.89
CA LYS A 280 -9.96 -6.01 18.28
C LYS A 280 -8.77 -5.12 18.61
N GLU A 281 -7.85 -4.93 17.65
CA GLU A 281 -6.65 -4.09 17.84
C GLU A 281 -7.00 -2.61 18.04
N ILE A 282 -8.04 -2.12 17.38
CA ILE A 282 -8.51 -0.72 17.54
C ILE A 282 -9.56 -0.56 18.65
N GLU A 283 -9.77 -1.60 19.48
CA GLU A 283 -10.72 -1.60 20.60
C GLU A 283 -12.17 -1.26 20.16
N TYR A 284 -12.63 -1.92 19.08
CA TYR A 284 -13.96 -1.69 18.54
C TYR A 284 -14.91 -2.83 18.88
#